data_008197f7cea2a1862dfc5122829cddf2
#
_entry.id   008197f7cea2a1862dfc5122829cddf2
#
_cell.length_a   1.000
_cell.length_b   1.000
_cell.length_c   1.000
_cell.angle_alpha   90.00
_cell.angle_beta   90.00
_cell.angle_gamma   90.00
#
_symmetry.space_group_name_H-M   'P 1'
#
loop_
_entity.id
_entity.type
_entity.pdbx_description
1 polymer ?
#
loop_
_entity_poly.entity_id
_entity_poly.type
_entity_poly.pdbx_seq_one_letter_code
_entity_poly.pdbx_strand_id
1 'polypeptide(L)'
;SPRDLVLLKIRIDNPTAPVREIRDILEEEYGIELSHNRVNELLHEMADQDAFREVILPNEDIFNTHMFRVAFHYPNFEQQWEECYWELMEDPHVVMFFNADSYYHWQLLMQFNTDREAERWIHHFFKKHGGLIAQFDNTKLPTVHKFHSQASIFDELLWQSEEGREYLQNAQEDPHDKGVITADGGDSPP
;
A
#
# COMPACT_ATOMS: atom_id res chain seq x y z
N SER A 1 1.15 17.03 11.55
CA SER A 1 0.13 18.11 11.68
C SER A 1 -0.97 17.91 10.64
N PRO A 2 -2.14 18.58 10.78
CA PRO A 2 -3.20 18.55 9.76
C PRO A 2 -2.70 18.93 8.36
N ARG A 3 -1.89 19.99 8.28
CA ARG A 3 -1.23 20.40 7.02
C ARG A 3 -0.40 19.27 6.40
N ASP A 4 0.34 18.51 7.18
CA ASP A 4 1.19 17.43 6.68
C ASP A 4 0.32 16.26 6.17
N LEU A 5 -0.84 16.02 6.78
CA LEU A 5 -1.83 15.05 6.28
C LEU A 5 -2.40 15.48 4.92
N VAL A 6 -2.70 16.78 4.74
CA VAL A 6 -3.15 17.31 3.44
C VAL A 6 -2.06 17.14 2.39
N LEU A 7 -0.80 17.47 2.72
CA LEU A 7 0.32 17.28 1.80
C LEU A 7 0.49 15.82 1.40
N LEU A 8 0.33 14.88 2.34
CA LEU A 8 0.36 13.44 2.06
C LEU A 8 -0.81 13.01 1.17
N LYS A 9 -2.04 13.52 1.42
CA LYS A 9 -3.19 13.27 0.54
C LYS A 9 -2.90 13.66 -0.90
N ILE A 10 -2.44 14.90 -1.12
CA ILE A 10 -2.12 15.40 -2.45
C ILE A 10 -1.05 14.54 -3.12
N ARG A 11 -0.02 14.11 -2.38
CA ARG A 11 1.04 13.26 -2.92
C ARG A 11 0.55 11.88 -3.31
N ILE A 12 -0.39 11.29 -2.56
CA ILE A 12 -0.99 9.98 -2.88
C ILE A 12 -1.86 10.07 -4.13
N ASP A 13 -2.66 11.11 -4.26
CA ASP A 13 -3.53 11.31 -5.43
C ASP A 13 -2.75 11.74 -6.68
N ASN A 14 -1.60 12.40 -6.48
CA ASN A 14 -0.74 12.92 -7.54
C ASN A 14 0.71 12.43 -7.39
N PRO A 15 0.99 11.12 -7.54
CA PRO A 15 2.28 10.53 -7.20
C PRO A 15 3.45 11.03 -8.06
N THR A 16 3.19 11.49 -9.28
CA THR A 16 4.20 11.98 -10.22
C THR A 16 4.24 13.50 -10.36
N ALA A 17 3.36 14.22 -9.64
CA ALA A 17 3.29 15.68 -9.74
C ALA A 17 4.59 16.34 -9.25
N PRO A 18 5.11 17.34 -9.98
CA PRO A 18 6.23 18.11 -9.50
C PRO A 18 5.84 18.96 -8.27
N VAL A 19 6.82 19.31 -7.45
CA VAL A 19 6.59 20.09 -6.21
C VAL A 19 5.81 21.37 -6.44
N ARG A 20 5.98 22.01 -7.61
CA ARG A 20 5.24 23.22 -7.98
C ARG A 20 3.74 22.97 -8.06
N GLU A 21 3.35 21.89 -8.71
CA GLU A 21 1.93 21.50 -8.84
C GLU A 21 1.32 21.14 -7.49
N ILE A 22 2.06 20.40 -6.65
CA ILE A 22 1.63 20.10 -5.28
C ILE A 22 1.41 21.37 -4.47
N ARG A 23 2.29 22.38 -4.60
CA ARG A 23 2.13 23.68 -3.96
C ARG A 23 0.86 24.40 -4.45
N ASP A 24 0.66 24.39 -5.77
CA ASP A 24 -0.50 25.07 -6.37
C ASP A 24 -1.81 24.43 -5.88
N ILE A 25 -1.89 23.09 -5.80
CA ILE A 25 -3.03 22.35 -5.20
C ILE A 25 -3.23 22.71 -3.72
N LEU A 26 -2.15 22.78 -2.93
CA LEU A 26 -2.22 23.19 -1.51
C LEU A 26 -2.86 24.55 -1.32
N GLU A 27 -2.45 25.51 -2.15
CA GLU A 27 -2.94 26.90 -2.11
C GLU A 27 -4.38 27.01 -2.62
N GLU A 28 -4.65 26.45 -3.82
CA GLU A 28 -5.92 26.61 -4.52
C GLU A 28 -7.07 25.81 -3.88
N GLU A 29 -6.82 24.56 -3.47
CA GLU A 29 -7.88 23.70 -2.95
C GLU A 29 -8.02 23.76 -1.43
N TYR A 30 -6.90 23.87 -0.71
CA TYR A 30 -6.90 23.78 0.76
C TYR A 30 -6.64 25.11 1.46
N GLY A 31 -6.30 26.17 0.72
CA GLY A 31 -5.99 27.49 1.28
C GLY A 31 -4.69 27.51 2.09
N ILE A 32 -3.74 26.59 1.80
CA ILE A 32 -2.48 26.48 2.50
C ILE A 32 -1.36 27.13 1.69
N GLU A 33 -0.98 28.33 2.08
CA GLU A 33 0.09 29.09 1.43
C GLU A 33 1.47 28.65 1.92
N LEU A 34 2.26 27.98 1.07
CA LEU A 34 3.64 27.60 1.31
C LEU A 34 4.54 27.96 0.13
N SER A 35 5.79 28.29 0.43
CA SER A 35 6.79 28.46 -0.64
C SER A 35 7.15 27.08 -1.25
N HIS A 36 7.56 27.08 -2.52
CA HIS A 36 8.06 25.89 -3.21
C HIS A 36 9.14 25.15 -2.40
N ASN A 37 10.09 25.89 -1.83
CA ASN A 37 11.16 25.29 -1.04
C ASN A 37 10.61 24.62 0.23
N ARG A 38 9.63 25.23 0.89
CA ARG A 38 9.04 24.65 2.11
C ARG A 38 8.25 23.39 1.82
N VAL A 39 7.51 23.34 0.71
CA VAL A 39 6.82 22.11 0.29
C VAL A 39 7.83 20.99 0.01
N ASN A 40 8.91 21.31 -0.70
CA ASN A 40 9.96 20.34 -0.99
C ASN A 40 10.64 19.81 0.29
N GLU A 41 10.99 20.71 1.22
CA GLU A 41 11.54 20.32 2.53
C GLU A 41 10.60 19.38 3.30
N LEU A 42 9.31 19.72 3.39
CA LEU A 42 8.32 18.90 4.09
C LEU A 42 8.17 17.51 3.45
N LEU A 43 8.14 17.41 2.13
CA LEU A 43 8.08 16.11 1.46
C LEU A 43 9.32 15.26 1.74
N HIS A 44 10.51 15.85 1.77
CA HIS A 44 11.74 15.16 2.16
C HIS A 44 11.73 14.74 3.63
N GLU A 45 11.35 15.64 4.55
CA GLU A 45 11.21 15.32 5.97
C GLU A 45 10.24 14.15 6.21
N MET A 46 9.12 14.12 5.49
CA MET A 46 8.13 13.04 5.59
C MET A 46 8.66 11.72 5.02
N ALA A 47 9.39 11.74 3.92
CA ALA A 47 10.03 10.56 3.34
C ALA A 47 11.13 10.01 4.28
N ASP A 48 11.96 10.89 4.84
CA ASP A 48 13.02 10.52 5.79
C ASP A 48 12.47 9.93 7.10
N GLN A 49 11.24 10.30 7.48
CA GLN A 49 10.52 9.77 8.64
C GLN A 49 9.66 8.54 8.32
N ASP A 50 9.81 7.95 7.14
CA ASP A 50 9.00 6.81 6.66
C ASP A 50 7.47 7.08 6.69
N ALA A 51 7.04 8.35 6.58
CA ALA A 51 5.62 8.69 6.52
C ALA A 51 4.95 8.19 5.23
N PHE A 52 5.71 8.05 4.16
CA PHE A 52 5.30 7.41 2.91
C PHE A 52 6.51 6.81 2.18
N ARG A 53 6.23 5.89 1.26
CA ARG A 53 7.23 5.31 0.35
C ARG A 53 6.73 5.42 -1.07
N GLU A 54 7.61 5.87 -1.96
CA GLU A 54 7.33 5.86 -3.38
C GLU A 54 7.74 4.51 -3.96
N VAL A 55 6.79 3.79 -4.53
CA VAL A 55 7.01 2.51 -5.19
C VAL A 55 6.38 2.50 -6.58
N ILE A 56 7.01 1.81 -7.51
CA ILE A 56 6.42 1.52 -8.82
C ILE A 56 5.90 0.09 -8.76
N LEU A 57 4.59 -0.05 -8.88
CA LEU A 57 3.95 -1.36 -8.95
C LEU A 57 3.71 -1.70 -10.43
N PRO A 58 4.23 -2.84 -10.92
CA PRO A 58 3.85 -3.33 -12.23
C PRO A 58 2.36 -3.72 -12.22
N ASN A 59 1.77 -3.75 -13.42
CA ASN A 59 0.40 -4.23 -13.56
C ASN A 59 0.30 -5.68 -13.04
N GLU A 60 -0.64 -5.92 -12.15
CA GLU A 60 -0.86 -7.21 -11.50
C GLU A 60 -1.20 -8.34 -12.49
N ASP A 61 -1.77 -8.02 -13.64
CA ASP A 61 -2.11 -9.00 -14.69
C ASP A 61 -0.88 -9.61 -15.38
N ILE A 62 0.31 -9.04 -15.17
CA ILE A 62 1.57 -9.60 -15.66
C ILE A 62 1.95 -10.89 -14.92
N PHE A 63 1.51 -11.02 -13.65
CA PHE A 63 1.94 -12.08 -12.75
C PHE A 63 0.78 -12.96 -12.29
N ASN A 64 1.11 -14.20 -11.95
CA ASN A 64 0.25 -15.05 -11.14
C ASN A 64 0.43 -14.67 -9.66
N THR A 65 -0.62 -14.13 -9.06
CA THR A 65 -0.58 -13.67 -7.66
C THR A 65 -1.14 -14.73 -6.74
N HIS A 66 -0.44 -14.98 -5.64
CA HIS A 66 -0.79 -15.96 -4.62
C HIS A 66 -0.75 -15.34 -3.23
N MET A 67 -1.66 -15.76 -2.37
CA MET A 67 -1.59 -15.53 -0.94
C MET A 67 -1.07 -16.80 -0.26
N PHE A 68 0.11 -16.72 0.34
CA PHE A 68 0.66 -17.79 1.17
C PHE A 68 0.44 -17.46 2.63
N ARG A 69 -0.01 -18.46 3.39
CA ARG A 69 -0.23 -18.33 4.83
C ARG A 69 0.51 -19.46 5.54
N VAL A 70 1.28 -19.11 6.57
CA VAL A 70 2.17 -20.04 7.27
C VAL A 70 1.89 -20.05 8.76
N ALA A 71 1.66 -21.23 9.32
CA ALA A 71 1.66 -21.49 10.74
C ALA A 71 2.92 -22.30 11.12
N PHE A 72 3.50 -21.99 12.26
CA PHE A 72 4.78 -22.56 12.69
C PHE A 72 4.64 -23.55 13.84
N HIS A 73 5.57 -24.51 13.90
CA HIS A 73 5.79 -25.37 15.04
C HIS A 73 6.66 -24.68 16.09
N TYR A 74 6.16 -24.60 17.32
CA TYR A 74 6.96 -24.34 18.50
C TYR A 74 7.53 -25.67 19.04
N PRO A 75 8.78 -25.72 19.52
CA PRO A 75 9.78 -24.65 19.68
C PRO A 75 10.69 -24.42 18.48
N ASN A 76 10.56 -25.15 17.37
CA ASN A 76 11.49 -25.07 16.23
C ASN A 76 11.56 -23.64 15.67
N PHE A 77 10.43 -22.95 15.62
CA PHE A 77 10.35 -21.58 15.16
C PHE A 77 11.27 -20.65 15.97
N GLU A 78 11.24 -20.70 17.30
CA GLU A 78 12.05 -19.83 18.15
C GLU A 78 13.55 -19.94 17.88
N GLN A 79 14.01 -21.06 17.37
CA GLN A 79 15.43 -21.32 17.14
C GLN A 79 15.90 -21.02 15.71
N GLN A 80 14.99 -21.03 14.74
CA GLN A 80 15.35 -21.08 13.32
C GLN A 80 14.58 -20.07 12.46
N TRP A 81 13.76 -19.20 13.05
CA TRP A 81 12.91 -18.28 12.29
C TRP A 81 13.70 -17.22 11.52
N GLU A 82 14.84 -16.77 12.04
CA GLU A 82 15.63 -15.68 11.47
C GLU A 82 16.07 -15.96 10.04
N GLU A 83 16.60 -17.16 9.78
CA GLU A 83 17.03 -17.54 8.43
C GLU A 83 15.88 -17.53 7.44
N CYS A 84 14.74 -18.09 7.83
CA CYS A 84 13.53 -18.08 7.00
C CYS A 84 13.00 -16.67 6.75
N TYR A 85 13.02 -15.83 7.77
CA TYR A 85 12.58 -14.43 7.68
C TYR A 85 13.42 -13.62 6.68
N TRP A 86 14.73 -13.67 6.81
CA TRP A 86 15.63 -12.90 5.95
C TRP A 86 15.60 -13.41 4.50
N GLU A 87 15.47 -14.71 4.30
CA GLU A 87 15.29 -15.26 2.95
C GLU A 87 14.01 -14.74 2.28
N LEU A 88 12.89 -14.69 3.02
CA LEU A 88 11.65 -14.14 2.50
C LEU A 88 11.71 -12.61 2.27
N MET A 89 12.44 -11.88 3.12
CA MET A 89 12.64 -10.43 2.94
C MET A 89 13.45 -10.09 1.70
N GLU A 90 14.35 -10.96 1.27
CA GLU A 90 15.19 -10.79 0.08
C GLU A 90 14.61 -11.45 -1.18
N ASP A 91 13.54 -12.24 -1.04
CA ASP A 91 12.95 -12.97 -2.15
C ASP A 91 12.20 -12.03 -3.11
N PRO A 92 12.56 -12.00 -4.41
CA PRO A 92 11.93 -11.12 -5.39
C PRO A 92 10.46 -11.42 -5.68
N HIS A 93 9.96 -12.61 -5.31
CA HIS A 93 8.57 -12.97 -5.48
C HIS A 93 7.68 -12.42 -4.35
N VAL A 94 8.25 -12.04 -3.22
CA VAL A 94 7.51 -11.49 -2.08
C VAL A 94 7.19 -10.02 -2.32
N VAL A 95 5.92 -9.71 -2.51
CA VAL A 95 5.43 -8.34 -2.70
C VAL A 95 5.07 -7.69 -1.38
N MET A 96 4.40 -8.45 -0.50
CA MET A 96 4.04 -8.02 0.85
C MET A 96 4.27 -9.17 1.83
N PHE A 97 4.80 -8.83 3.00
CA PHE A 97 5.04 -9.78 4.07
C PHE A 97 4.60 -9.18 5.40
N PHE A 98 3.71 -9.86 6.11
CA PHE A 98 3.17 -9.38 7.38
C PHE A 98 3.00 -10.49 8.40
N ASN A 99 3.16 -10.09 9.68
CA ASN A 99 2.68 -10.88 10.80
C ASN A 99 1.16 -10.76 10.89
N ALA A 100 0.49 -11.86 11.15
CA ALA A 100 -0.94 -11.89 11.38
C ALA A 100 -1.23 -12.35 12.81
N ASP A 101 -2.16 -11.68 13.47
CA ASP A 101 -2.69 -12.09 14.77
C ASP A 101 -3.82 -13.11 14.56
N SER A 102 -3.43 -14.30 14.10
CA SER A 102 -4.34 -15.38 13.78
C SER A 102 -3.63 -16.74 13.89
N TYR A 103 -4.32 -17.82 13.54
CA TYR A 103 -3.73 -19.15 13.45
C TYR A 103 -2.52 -19.22 12.53
N TYR A 104 -2.58 -18.49 11.39
CA TYR A 104 -1.44 -18.33 10.50
C TYR A 104 -0.62 -17.12 10.94
N HIS A 105 0.62 -17.36 11.38
CA HIS A 105 1.50 -16.33 11.93
C HIS A 105 2.05 -15.38 10.88
N TRP A 106 2.41 -15.90 9.71
CA TRP A 106 2.90 -15.12 8.57
C TRP A 106 1.98 -15.24 7.37
N GLN A 107 1.79 -14.12 6.71
CA GLN A 107 1.06 -14.03 5.46
C GLN A 107 1.91 -13.29 4.43
N LEU A 108 1.95 -13.82 3.21
CA LEU A 108 2.77 -13.28 2.12
C LEU A 108 1.92 -13.14 0.88
N LEU A 109 1.96 -11.95 0.27
CA LEU A 109 1.49 -11.76 -1.09
C LEU A 109 2.67 -12.04 -2.01
N MET A 110 2.53 -13.03 -2.87
CA MET A 110 3.59 -13.51 -3.75
C MET A 110 3.19 -13.33 -5.22
N GLN A 111 4.16 -13.03 -6.07
CA GLN A 111 3.97 -12.93 -7.52
C GLN A 111 4.95 -13.82 -8.26
N PHE A 112 4.46 -14.57 -9.22
CA PHE A 112 5.22 -15.50 -10.05
C PHE A 112 4.89 -15.29 -11.54
N ASN A 113 5.85 -15.54 -12.42
CA ASN A 113 5.60 -15.44 -13.85
C ASN A 113 4.71 -16.59 -14.36
N THR A 114 4.80 -17.75 -13.73
CA THR A 114 4.01 -18.95 -14.10
C THR A 114 3.61 -19.75 -12.86
N ASP A 115 2.55 -20.54 -12.98
CA ASP A 115 2.15 -21.48 -11.91
C ASP A 115 3.24 -22.51 -11.61
N ARG A 116 3.98 -22.95 -12.63
CA ARG A 116 5.11 -23.88 -12.45
C ARG A 116 6.25 -23.27 -11.64
N GLU A 117 6.47 -21.98 -11.75
CA GLU A 117 7.44 -21.25 -10.91
C GLU A 117 7.00 -21.23 -9.45
N ALA A 118 5.71 -20.97 -9.20
CA ALA A 118 5.13 -21.02 -7.87
C ALA A 118 5.26 -22.43 -7.24
N GLU A 119 4.98 -23.49 -7.98
CA GLU A 119 5.13 -24.87 -7.51
C GLU A 119 6.59 -25.20 -7.17
N ARG A 120 7.55 -24.79 -7.99
CA ARG A 120 8.98 -24.97 -7.74
C ARG A 120 9.44 -24.23 -6.48
N TRP A 121 8.95 -22.98 -6.33
CA TRP A 121 9.25 -22.17 -5.16
C TRP A 121 8.74 -22.83 -3.87
N ILE A 122 7.49 -23.27 -3.86
CA ILE A 122 6.88 -23.98 -2.73
C ILE A 122 7.69 -25.24 -2.38
N HIS A 123 8.05 -26.04 -3.38
CA HIS A 123 8.86 -27.23 -3.16
C HIS A 123 10.22 -26.91 -2.53
N HIS A 124 10.90 -25.87 -3.03
CA HIS A 124 12.20 -25.42 -2.50
C HIS A 124 12.07 -24.91 -1.07
N PHE A 125 11.05 -24.09 -0.79
CA PHE A 125 10.76 -23.56 0.52
C PHE A 125 10.51 -24.66 1.56
N PHE A 126 9.70 -25.64 1.22
CA PHE A 126 9.49 -26.80 2.12
C PHE A 126 10.73 -27.66 2.31
N LYS A 127 11.54 -27.84 1.27
CA LYS A 127 12.78 -28.58 1.39
C LYS A 127 13.74 -27.94 2.39
N LYS A 128 13.76 -26.60 2.43
CA LYS A 128 14.67 -25.86 3.32
C LYS A 128 14.07 -25.60 4.69
N HIS A 129 12.80 -25.16 4.74
CA HIS A 129 12.17 -24.66 5.95
C HIS A 129 10.99 -25.53 6.47
N GLY A 130 10.74 -26.67 5.86
CA GLY A 130 9.59 -27.53 6.21
C GLY A 130 9.54 -27.96 7.67
N GLY A 131 10.70 -28.07 8.34
CA GLY A 131 10.76 -28.38 9.77
C GLY A 131 10.19 -27.28 10.69
N LEU A 132 10.05 -26.04 10.20
CA LEU A 132 9.44 -24.93 10.93
C LEU A 132 7.91 -24.90 10.76
N ILE A 133 7.38 -25.52 9.72
CA ILE A 133 6.03 -25.29 9.23
C ILE A 133 5.08 -26.34 9.82
N ALA A 134 4.10 -25.86 10.59
CA ALA A 134 2.98 -26.70 11.07
C ALA A 134 1.89 -26.80 9.99
N GLN A 135 1.59 -25.69 9.34
CA GLN A 135 0.59 -25.64 8.27
C GLN A 135 0.96 -24.55 7.26
N PHE A 136 0.70 -24.85 6.01
CA PHE A 136 0.87 -23.95 4.88
C PHE A 136 -0.38 -23.96 4.01
N ASP A 137 -0.83 -22.77 3.63
CA ASP A 137 -1.94 -22.59 2.72
C ASP A 137 -1.49 -21.74 1.53
N ASN A 138 -1.86 -22.17 0.33
CA ASN A 138 -1.63 -21.46 -0.91
C ASN A 138 -2.95 -21.18 -1.59
N THR A 139 -3.33 -19.91 -1.65
CA THR A 139 -4.52 -19.46 -2.36
C THR A 139 -4.09 -18.65 -3.59
N LYS A 140 -4.44 -19.11 -4.78
CA LYS A 140 -4.26 -18.32 -6.01
C LYS A 140 -5.31 -17.20 -6.04
N LEU A 141 -4.85 -15.99 -6.38
CA LEU A 141 -5.68 -14.80 -6.51
C LEU A 141 -5.82 -14.46 -8.00
N PRO A 142 -6.87 -14.97 -8.69
CA PRO A 142 -6.97 -14.85 -10.14
C PRO A 142 -7.27 -13.43 -10.63
N THR A 143 -7.82 -12.58 -9.74
CA THR A 143 -8.16 -11.20 -10.08
C THR A 143 -7.88 -10.29 -8.88
N VAL A 144 -7.16 -9.22 -9.12
CA VAL A 144 -6.94 -8.14 -8.16
C VAL A 144 -7.85 -6.97 -8.55
N HIS A 145 -8.83 -6.67 -7.73
CA HIS A 145 -9.78 -5.58 -8.02
C HIS A 145 -9.25 -4.21 -7.59
N LYS A 146 -8.41 -4.16 -6.57
CA LYS A 146 -7.83 -2.91 -6.06
C LYS A 146 -6.53 -3.19 -5.31
N PHE A 147 -5.48 -2.44 -5.63
CA PHE A 147 -4.15 -2.59 -5.03
C PHE A 147 -3.51 -1.24 -4.64
N HIS A 148 -4.33 -0.26 -4.30
CA HIS A 148 -3.86 1.06 -3.85
C HIS A 148 -4.79 1.64 -2.78
N SER A 149 -4.24 2.52 -1.94
CA SER A 149 -5.00 3.31 -1.00
C SER A 149 -5.54 4.58 -1.67
N GLN A 150 -6.68 5.07 -1.21
CA GLN A 150 -7.20 6.38 -1.59
C GLN A 150 -6.85 7.39 -0.51
N ALA A 151 -6.52 8.62 -0.91
CA ALA A 151 -6.12 9.67 0.02
C ALA A 151 -7.22 10.07 1.01
N SER A 152 -8.49 9.86 0.65
CA SER A 152 -9.65 10.09 1.54
C SER A 152 -9.63 9.29 2.86
N ILE A 153 -8.77 8.26 2.98
CA ILE A 153 -8.57 7.55 4.27
C ILE A 153 -8.12 8.50 5.39
N PHE A 154 -7.48 9.62 5.05
CA PHE A 154 -7.01 10.61 6.02
C PHE A 154 -8.08 11.62 6.45
N ASP A 155 -9.25 11.64 5.82
CA ASP A 155 -10.29 12.64 6.10
C ASP A 155 -10.80 12.53 7.54
N GLU A 156 -10.96 11.31 8.07
CA GLU A 156 -11.36 11.11 9.46
C GLU A 156 -10.33 11.68 10.46
N LEU A 157 -9.03 11.59 10.13
CA LEU A 157 -7.98 12.18 10.96
C LEU A 157 -8.00 13.71 10.89
N LEU A 158 -8.25 14.28 9.72
CA LEU A 158 -8.40 15.72 9.54
C LEU A 158 -9.64 16.26 10.29
N TRP A 159 -10.75 15.53 10.27
CA TRP A 159 -11.98 15.90 11.00
C TRP A 159 -11.78 16.01 12.53
N GLN A 160 -10.75 15.41 13.10
CA GLN A 160 -10.48 15.45 14.55
C GLN A 160 -9.95 16.80 15.03
N SER A 161 -9.49 17.69 14.13
CA SER A 161 -8.95 19.01 14.48
C SER A 161 -9.77 20.12 13.82
N GLU A 162 -9.76 21.32 14.40
CA GLU A 162 -10.42 22.50 13.82
C GLU A 162 -9.77 22.90 12.49
N GLU A 163 -8.44 22.97 12.48
CA GLU A 163 -7.64 23.27 11.29
C GLU A 163 -7.88 22.27 10.15
N GLY A 164 -7.93 20.95 10.46
CA GLY A 164 -8.18 19.92 9.46
C GLY A 164 -9.57 19.97 8.87
N ARG A 165 -10.58 20.35 9.66
CA ARG A 165 -11.94 20.59 9.18
C ARG A 165 -12.01 21.77 8.21
N GLU A 166 -11.30 22.86 8.51
CA GLU A 166 -11.21 24.03 7.65
C GLU A 166 -10.60 23.66 6.28
N TYR A 167 -9.52 22.90 6.27
CA TYR A 167 -8.91 22.43 5.02
C TYR A 167 -9.87 21.56 4.18
N LEU A 168 -10.61 20.65 4.80
CA LEU A 168 -11.57 19.82 4.10
C LEU A 168 -12.78 20.63 3.57
N GLN A 169 -13.20 21.67 4.29
CA GLN A 169 -14.26 22.58 3.82
C GLN A 169 -13.79 23.37 2.60
N ASN A 170 -12.59 23.93 2.64
CA ASN A 170 -12.03 24.66 1.50
C ASN A 170 -11.99 23.77 0.25
N ALA A 171 -11.54 22.51 0.37
CA ALA A 171 -11.49 21.57 -0.74
C ALA A 171 -12.87 21.18 -1.30
N GLN A 172 -13.93 21.24 -0.50
CA GLN A 172 -15.30 20.95 -0.93
C GLN A 172 -15.97 22.15 -1.64
N GLU A 173 -15.54 23.36 -1.35
CA GLU A 173 -16.06 24.59 -1.93
C GLU A 173 -15.48 24.93 -3.30
N ASP A 174 -14.43 24.21 -3.74
CA ASP A 174 -13.80 24.45 -5.03
C ASP A 174 -14.73 24.06 -6.19
N PRO A 175 -15.05 25.04 -7.11
CA PRO A 175 -15.91 24.80 -8.25
C PRO A 175 -15.35 23.83 -9.30
N HIS A 176 -14.09 23.43 -9.23
CA HIS A 176 -13.46 22.49 -10.16
C HIS A 176 -13.80 21.02 -9.89
N ASP A 177 -14.26 20.66 -8.70
CA ASP A 177 -14.69 19.28 -8.38
C ASP A 177 -16.12 18.95 -8.86
N LYS A 178 -16.75 19.81 -9.67
CA LYS A 178 -18.04 19.54 -10.33
C LYS A 178 -17.93 18.67 -11.59
N GLY A 179 -16.79 18.04 -11.81
CA GLY A 179 -16.55 17.05 -12.84
C GLY A 179 -16.85 15.62 -12.41
N VAL A 180 -17.86 15.38 -11.57
CA VAL A 180 -18.36 14.03 -11.36
C VAL A 180 -18.96 13.56 -12.67
N ILE A 181 -18.25 12.68 -13.34
CA ILE A 181 -18.79 11.83 -14.40
C ILE A 181 -19.94 11.06 -13.74
N THR A 182 -21.14 11.53 -13.90
CA THR A 182 -22.31 10.68 -13.75
C THR A 182 -22.16 9.60 -14.80
N ALA A 183 -21.73 8.43 -14.38
CA ALA A 183 -21.85 7.23 -15.17
C ALA A 183 -23.34 6.97 -15.35
N ASP A 184 -23.87 7.54 -16.42
CA ASP A 184 -25.21 7.22 -16.89
C ASP A 184 -25.16 5.84 -17.53
N GLY A 185 -26.02 4.99 -17.02
CA GLY A 185 -26.70 3.98 -17.76
C GLY A 185 -25.97 2.72 -18.20
N GLY A 186 -26.25 1.64 -17.52
CA GLY A 186 -26.64 0.40 -18.19
C GLY A 186 -25.52 -0.55 -18.55
N ASP A 187 -25.25 -1.54 -17.72
CA ASP A 187 -25.55 -2.94 -18.05
C ASP A 187 -25.28 -3.83 -16.83
N SER A 188 -26.28 -4.57 -16.45
CA SER A 188 -26.14 -5.64 -15.46
C SER A 188 -25.39 -6.80 -16.09
N PRO A 189 -24.35 -7.35 -15.43
CA PRO A 189 -23.73 -8.59 -15.90
C PRO A 189 -24.61 -9.80 -15.62
N PRO A 190 -24.48 -10.86 -16.44
CA PRO A 190 -25.22 -12.11 -16.29
C PRO A 190 -24.80 -12.94 -15.09
#